data_abc3af7f935e3bfbba77d33b139a2f35
#
_entry.id   abc3af7f935e3bfbba77d33b139a2f35
#
_cell.length_a   1.000
_cell.length_b   1.000
_cell.length_c   1.000
_cell.angle_alpha   90.00
_cell.angle_beta   90.00
_cell.angle_gamma   90.00
#
_symmetry.space_group_name_H-M   'P 1'
#
loop_
_entity.id
_entity.type
_entity.pdbx_description
1 polymer ?
#
loop_
_entity_poly.entity_id
_entity_poly.type
_entity_poly.pdbx_seq_one_letter_code
_entity_poly.pdbx_strand_id
1 'polypeptide(L)'
;MRVITGTAKGKRLITAEGNDVRPTPERVKEALFSAIQFDIEGRTVLDLFAGSGQLGIEALSRGAEYAVFVDKSPTSINHITQNIKNTGFESKSKVIRGDFTAVLMGMSTQFDYVFLDPPYASDFLLKALKAVQKCVKEHGVIICEHPKEQQMPEEIDAFVLKKAYRYGKIVLSVYHRKSEVNE
;
A
#
# COMPACT_ATOMS: atom_id res chain seq x y z
N MET A 1 -12.41 -11.95 -1.24
CA MET A 1 -11.98 -10.66 -1.79
C MET A 1 -11.76 -10.76 -3.29
N ARG A 2 -11.86 -9.67 -4.05
CA ARG A 2 -11.68 -9.65 -5.51
C ARG A 2 -11.03 -8.34 -5.98
N VAL A 3 -10.51 -8.36 -7.20
CA VAL A 3 -10.09 -7.16 -7.92
C VAL A 3 -11.32 -6.38 -8.37
N ILE A 4 -11.36 -5.07 -8.12
CA ILE A 4 -12.55 -4.24 -8.32
C ILE A 4 -12.61 -3.69 -9.74
N THR A 5 -11.48 -3.21 -10.26
CA THR A 5 -11.43 -2.50 -11.55
C THR A 5 -10.20 -2.90 -12.36
N GLY A 6 -10.16 -2.50 -13.63
CA GLY A 6 -9.00 -2.69 -14.51
C GLY A 6 -8.97 -4.04 -15.22
N THR A 7 -7.78 -4.43 -15.68
CA THR A 7 -7.56 -5.58 -16.57
C THR A 7 -7.84 -6.93 -15.90
N ALA A 8 -7.71 -7.02 -14.57
CA ALA A 8 -8.01 -8.22 -13.78
C ALA A 8 -9.33 -8.13 -13.01
N LYS A 9 -10.24 -7.21 -13.37
CA LYS A 9 -11.54 -7.02 -12.71
C LYS A 9 -12.29 -8.33 -12.50
N GLY A 10 -12.82 -8.53 -11.30
CA GLY A 10 -13.62 -9.68 -10.90
C GLY A 10 -12.83 -10.92 -10.50
N LYS A 11 -11.51 -10.96 -10.73
CA LYS A 11 -10.68 -12.09 -10.29
C LYS A 11 -10.65 -12.16 -8.76
N ARG A 12 -10.92 -13.36 -8.23
CA ARG A 12 -10.88 -13.62 -6.78
C ARG A 12 -9.45 -13.71 -6.29
N LEU A 13 -9.18 -13.11 -5.15
CA LEU A 13 -7.90 -13.17 -4.47
C LEU A 13 -8.00 -14.11 -3.26
N ILE A 14 -6.98 -14.95 -3.10
CA ILE A 14 -6.79 -15.80 -1.93
C ILE A 14 -6.40 -14.88 -0.77
N THR A 15 -7.06 -15.06 0.37
CA THR A 15 -6.79 -14.32 1.61
C THR A 15 -6.61 -15.31 2.75
N ALA A 16 -5.93 -14.90 3.82
CA ALA A 16 -5.85 -15.72 5.01
C ALA A 16 -7.25 -15.98 5.57
N GLU A 17 -7.51 -17.22 6.01
CA GLU A 17 -8.68 -17.59 6.78
C GLU A 17 -8.44 -17.27 8.26
N GLY A 18 -9.40 -16.58 8.92
CA GLY A 18 -9.35 -16.31 10.36
C GLY A 18 -9.79 -14.88 10.70
N ASN A 19 -10.17 -14.69 11.98
CA ASN A 19 -10.65 -13.42 12.50
C ASN A 19 -9.54 -12.37 12.74
N ASP A 20 -8.26 -12.78 12.68
CA ASP A 20 -7.11 -11.91 12.97
C ASP A 20 -6.64 -11.08 11.78
N VAL A 21 -7.05 -11.45 10.56
CA VAL A 21 -6.75 -10.68 9.35
C VAL A 21 -8.05 -10.06 8.86
N ARG A 22 -8.26 -8.80 9.19
CA ARG A 22 -9.39 -8.03 8.65
C ARG A 22 -8.99 -7.47 7.30
N PRO A 23 -9.49 -8.04 6.20
CA PRO A 23 -9.20 -7.47 4.89
C PRO A 23 -9.80 -6.08 4.79
N THR A 24 -9.07 -5.13 4.21
CA THR A 24 -9.62 -3.83 3.85
C THR A 24 -10.94 -4.02 3.13
N PRO A 25 -12.07 -3.49 3.64
CA PRO A 25 -13.36 -3.66 2.98
C PRO A 25 -13.30 -3.19 1.53
N GLU A 26 -13.93 -3.91 0.61
CA GLU A 26 -13.95 -3.53 -0.82
C GLU A 26 -14.30 -2.06 -1.02
N ARG A 27 -15.22 -1.53 -0.20
CA ARG A 27 -15.63 -0.12 -0.23
C ARG A 27 -14.50 0.86 0.12
N VAL A 28 -13.61 0.51 1.06
CA VAL A 28 -12.46 1.34 1.43
C VAL A 28 -11.41 1.32 0.33
N LYS A 29 -11.13 0.12 -0.21
CA LYS A 29 -10.24 -0.04 -1.36
C LYS A 29 -10.76 0.71 -2.59
N GLU A 30 -12.05 0.63 -2.88
CA GLU A 30 -12.71 1.38 -3.97
C GLU A 30 -12.52 2.89 -3.80
N ALA A 31 -12.73 3.39 -2.60
CA ALA A 31 -12.57 4.81 -2.28
C ALA A 31 -11.12 5.28 -2.38
N LEU A 32 -10.16 4.47 -1.89
CA LEU A 32 -8.74 4.74 -2.03
C LEU A 32 -8.38 4.93 -3.50
N PHE A 33 -8.70 3.93 -4.31
CA PHE A 33 -8.36 3.98 -5.73
C PHE A 33 -9.17 5.00 -6.54
N SER A 34 -10.36 5.37 -6.10
CA SER A 34 -11.10 6.49 -6.70
C SER A 34 -10.39 7.84 -6.49
N ALA A 35 -9.69 7.99 -5.37
CA ALA A 35 -8.93 9.20 -5.07
C ALA A 35 -7.65 9.34 -5.91
N ILE A 36 -7.08 8.23 -6.41
CA ILE A 36 -5.81 8.20 -7.16
C ILE A 36 -5.96 7.63 -8.59
N GLN A 37 -7.18 7.30 -9.03
CA GLN A 37 -7.42 6.53 -10.25
C GLN A 37 -6.88 7.16 -11.54
N PHE A 38 -6.82 8.49 -11.60
CA PHE A 38 -6.36 9.22 -12.79
C PHE A 38 -4.84 9.37 -12.85
N ASP A 39 -4.14 8.99 -11.79
CA ASP A 39 -2.69 9.15 -11.68
C ASP A 39 -1.93 7.83 -11.43
N ILE A 40 -2.61 6.69 -11.39
CA ILE A 40 -1.99 5.39 -11.10
C ILE A 40 -1.37 4.73 -12.34
N GLU A 41 -1.82 5.09 -13.55
CA GLU A 41 -1.32 4.49 -14.79
C GLU A 41 0.15 4.82 -15.00
N GLY A 42 0.96 3.79 -15.33
CA GLY A 42 2.41 3.92 -15.51
C GLY A 42 3.21 4.15 -14.23
N ARG A 43 2.59 4.13 -13.05
CA ARG A 43 3.25 4.38 -11.76
C ARG A 43 3.84 3.13 -11.14
N THR A 44 4.86 3.33 -10.33
CA THR A 44 5.48 2.28 -9.51
C THR A 44 4.93 2.30 -8.09
N VAL A 45 4.67 1.12 -7.54
CA VAL A 45 3.95 0.96 -6.26
C VAL A 45 4.74 0.09 -5.29
N LEU A 46 4.77 0.48 -4.02
CA LEU A 46 5.21 -0.36 -2.89
C LEU A 46 4.01 -0.68 -2.00
N ASP A 47 3.73 -1.96 -1.81
CA ASP A 47 2.75 -2.50 -0.85
C ASP A 47 3.54 -3.12 0.31
N LEU A 48 3.71 -2.36 1.41
CA LEU A 48 4.71 -2.68 2.43
C LEU A 48 4.26 -3.72 3.47
N PHE A 49 2.98 -3.89 3.68
CA PHE A 49 2.39 -4.93 4.55
C PHE A 49 1.36 -5.69 3.73
N ALA A 50 1.83 -6.33 2.66
CA ALA A 50 1.00 -6.67 1.54
C ALA A 50 -0.09 -7.73 1.81
N GLY A 51 0.09 -8.59 2.84
CA GLY A 51 -0.92 -9.59 3.22
C GLY A 51 -1.30 -10.53 2.09
N SER A 52 -2.43 -10.29 1.43
CA SER A 52 -2.86 -11.00 0.22
C SER A 52 -2.38 -10.36 -1.08
N GLY A 53 -1.73 -9.19 -1.02
CA GLY A 53 -1.33 -8.39 -2.16
C GLY A 53 -2.46 -7.57 -2.79
N GLN A 54 -3.57 -7.40 -2.09
CA GLN A 54 -4.79 -6.81 -2.66
C GLN A 54 -4.62 -5.39 -3.17
N LEU A 55 -3.84 -4.54 -2.49
CA LEU A 55 -3.64 -3.13 -2.88
C LEU A 55 -2.70 -3.04 -4.08
N GLY A 56 -1.56 -3.70 -4.04
CA GLY A 56 -0.62 -3.73 -5.16
C GLY A 56 -1.21 -4.38 -6.42
N ILE A 57 -1.99 -5.46 -6.29
CA ILE A 57 -2.67 -6.12 -7.42
C ILE A 57 -3.76 -5.22 -8.01
N GLU A 58 -4.53 -4.53 -7.17
CA GLU A 58 -5.53 -3.55 -7.65
C GLU A 58 -4.85 -2.41 -8.43
N ALA A 59 -3.70 -1.91 -7.94
CA ALA A 59 -2.91 -0.89 -8.63
C ALA A 59 -2.44 -1.39 -10.02
N LEU A 60 -1.89 -2.60 -10.09
CA LEU A 60 -1.48 -3.22 -11.37
C LEU A 60 -2.66 -3.40 -12.33
N SER A 61 -3.80 -3.82 -11.81
CA SER A 61 -5.03 -3.98 -12.59
C SER A 61 -5.53 -2.66 -13.19
N ARG A 62 -5.26 -1.54 -12.53
CA ARG A 62 -5.60 -0.17 -12.96
C ARG A 62 -4.53 0.49 -13.81
N GLY A 63 -3.47 -0.23 -14.18
CA GLY A 63 -2.46 0.24 -15.11
C GLY A 63 -1.14 0.69 -14.48
N ALA A 64 -0.91 0.44 -13.18
CA ALA A 64 0.42 0.62 -12.61
C ALA A 64 1.46 -0.19 -13.41
N GLU A 65 2.64 0.38 -13.59
CA GLU A 65 3.72 -0.24 -14.36
C GLU A 65 4.33 -1.40 -13.60
N TYR A 66 4.57 -1.21 -12.32
CA TYR A 66 5.28 -2.18 -11.48
C TYR A 66 4.87 -2.09 -10.02
N ALA A 67 4.78 -3.23 -9.34
CA ALA A 67 4.50 -3.30 -7.91
C ALA A 67 5.51 -4.17 -7.16
N VAL A 68 5.97 -3.69 -6.02
CA VAL A 68 6.78 -4.44 -5.06
C VAL A 68 5.92 -4.74 -3.84
N PHE A 69 5.85 -6.02 -3.48
CA PHE A 69 5.09 -6.51 -2.34
C PHE A 69 6.06 -6.96 -1.26
N VAL A 70 5.87 -6.47 -0.04
CA VAL A 70 6.69 -6.83 1.12
C VAL A 70 5.79 -7.38 2.22
N ASP A 71 6.11 -8.56 2.74
CA ASP A 71 5.48 -9.12 3.92
C ASP A 71 6.47 -10.02 4.68
N LYS A 72 6.33 -10.11 5.99
CA LYS A 72 7.17 -11.01 6.80
C LYS A 72 6.64 -12.44 6.88
N SER A 73 5.33 -12.62 6.71
CA SER A 73 4.64 -13.90 6.87
C SER A 73 4.86 -14.80 5.65
N PRO A 74 5.35 -16.05 5.84
CA PRO A 74 5.43 -17.03 4.74
C PRO A 74 4.07 -17.31 4.09
N THR A 75 2.99 -17.29 4.87
CA THR A 75 1.63 -17.51 4.40
C THR A 75 1.18 -16.36 3.49
N SER A 76 1.45 -15.11 3.90
CA SER A 76 1.17 -13.94 3.07
C SER A 76 1.94 -13.98 1.74
N ILE A 77 3.23 -14.30 1.79
CA ILE A 77 4.07 -14.44 0.59
C ILE A 77 3.50 -15.49 -0.38
N ASN A 78 3.01 -16.60 0.15
CA ASN A 78 2.36 -17.64 -0.67
C ASN A 78 1.08 -17.13 -1.34
N HIS A 79 0.22 -16.45 -0.56
CA HIS A 79 -1.02 -15.86 -1.09
C HIS A 79 -0.72 -14.80 -2.16
N ILE A 80 0.22 -13.88 -1.90
CA ILE A 80 0.65 -12.85 -2.86
C ILE A 80 1.11 -13.50 -4.17
N THR A 81 2.00 -14.50 -4.08
CA THR A 81 2.56 -15.17 -5.25
C THR A 81 1.48 -15.86 -6.09
N GLN A 82 0.55 -16.57 -5.42
CA GLN A 82 -0.57 -17.22 -6.11
C GLN A 82 -1.53 -16.19 -6.74
N ASN A 83 -1.81 -15.10 -6.03
CA ASN A 83 -2.70 -14.05 -6.52
C ASN A 83 -2.09 -13.31 -7.73
N ILE A 84 -0.79 -13.02 -7.70
CA ILE A 84 -0.05 -12.44 -8.83
C ILE A 84 -0.16 -13.36 -10.06
N LYS A 85 0.07 -14.66 -9.88
CA LYS A 85 -0.05 -15.66 -10.95
C LYS A 85 -1.48 -15.73 -11.49
N ASN A 86 -2.49 -15.79 -10.61
CA ASN A 86 -3.89 -15.85 -10.99
C ASN A 86 -4.38 -14.61 -11.75
N THR A 87 -3.75 -13.47 -11.50
CA THR A 87 -4.06 -12.20 -12.16
C THR A 87 -3.22 -11.93 -13.41
N GLY A 88 -2.11 -12.66 -13.61
CA GLY A 88 -1.24 -12.54 -14.78
C GLY A 88 -0.24 -11.38 -14.67
N PHE A 89 0.17 -11.01 -13.44
CA PHE A 89 1.06 -9.87 -13.21
C PHE A 89 2.49 -10.25 -12.83
N GLU A 90 2.92 -11.49 -13.11
CA GLU A 90 4.26 -11.98 -12.74
C GLU A 90 5.40 -11.09 -13.27
N SER A 91 5.30 -10.64 -14.52
CA SER A 91 6.32 -9.77 -15.15
C SER A 91 6.35 -8.34 -14.62
N LYS A 92 5.27 -7.92 -13.90
CA LYS A 92 5.11 -6.58 -13.35
C LYS A 92 5.21 -6.54 -11.83
N SER A 93 5.73 -7.61 -11.21
CA SER A 93 5.70 -7.77 -9.76
C SER A 93 7.01 -8.28 -9.20
N LYS A 94 7.35 -7.81 -8.00
CA LYS A 94 8.40 -8.38 -7.17
C LYS A 94 7.87 -8.64 -5.77
N VAL A 95 8.08 -9.85 -5.25
CA VAL A 95 7.69 -10.23 -3.90
C VAL A 95 8.94 -10.39 -3.04
N ILE A 96 8.95 -9.73 -1.89
CA ILE A 96 10.08 -9.75 -0.95
C ILE A 96 9.56 -10.20 0.40
N ARG A 97 10.09 -11.31 0.90
CA ARG A 97 9.84 -11.77 2.27
C ARG A 97 10.85 -11.13 3.21
N GLY A 98 10.38 -10.39 4.22
CA GLY A 98 11.26 -9.83 5.23
C GLY A 98 10.55 -8.90 6.21
N ASP A 99 11.25 -8.57 7.29
CA ASP A 99 10.85 -7.47 8.15
C ASP A 99 10.97 -6.15 7.38
N PHE A 100 9.97 -5.28 7.49
CA PHE A 100 9.91 -4.05 6.71
C PHE A 100 11.11 -3.14 6.95
N THR A 101 11.66 -3.09 8.16
CA THR A 101 12.82 -2.24 8.48
C THR A 101 14.07 -2.73 7.76
N ALA A 102 14.33 -4.04 7.79
CA ALA A 102 15.46 -4.66 7.11
C ALA A 102 15.34 -4.50 5.58
N VAL A 103 14.13 -4.74 5.04
CA VAL A 103 13.88 -4.58 3.60
C VAL A 103 14.09 -3.15 3.17
N LEU A 104 13.49 -2.18 3.87
CA LEU A 104 13.66 -0.75 3.55
C LEU A 104 15.12 -0.30 3.68
N MET A 105 15.89 -0.79 4.67
CA MET A 105 17.31 -0.45 4.78
C MET A 105 18.12 -0.79 3.52
N GLY A 106 17.84 -1.92 2.90
CA GLY A 106 18.50 -2.38 1.67
C GLY A 106 17.89 -1.86 0.36
N MET A 107 16.78 -1.10 0.44
CA MET A 107 16.03 -0.67 -0.75
C MET A 107 16.56 0.68 -1.27
N SER A 108 17.00 0.69 -2.53
CA SER A 108 17.39 1.90 -3.28
C SER A 108 16.30 2.38 -4.24
N THR A 109 15.34 1.53 -4.56
CA THR A 109 14.23 1.85 -5.47
C THR A 109 13.29 2.86 -4.84
N GLN A 110 12.82 3.83 -5.63
CA GLN A 110 11.80 4.81 -5.22
C GLN A 110 10.49 4.56 -5.96
N PHE A 111 9.38 4.87 -5.30
CA PHE A 111 8.03 4.58 -5.76
C PHE A 111 7.20 5.85 -5.87
N ASP A 112 6.23 5.83 -6.80
CA ASP A 112 5.23 6.88 -6.93
C ASP A 112 4.16 6.77 -5.83
N TYR A 113 3.77 5.54 -5.49
CA TYR A 113 2.80 5.25 -4.43
C TYR A 113 3.34 4.23 -3.44
N VAL A 114 3.15 4.50 -2.16
CA VAL A 114 3.45 3.57 -1.07
C VAL A 114 2.20 3.34 -0.25
N PHE A 115 1.79 2.09 -0.12
CA PHE A 115 0.69 1.66 0.75
C PHE A 115 1.25 1.11 2.06
N LEU A 116 0.70 1.59 3.16
CA LEU A 116 1.01 1.16 4.53
C LEU A 116 -0.29 0.71 5.21
N ASP A 117 -0.48 -0.60 5.32
CA ASP A 117 -1.63 -1.23 6.01
C ASP A 117 -1.12 -2.28 7.02
N PRO A 118 -0.39 -1.87 8.07
CA PRO A 118 0.12 -2.79 9.07
C PRO A 118 -1.00 -3.30 9.99
N PRO A 119 -0.78 -4.41 10.72
CA PRO A 119 -1.68 -4.84 11.78
C PRO A 119 -1.91 -3.73 12.81
N TYR A 120 -3.18 -3.49 13.21
CA TYR A 120 -3.59 -2.34 14.04
C TYR A 120 -3.02 -2.30 15.46
N ALA A 121 -2.44 -3.39 15.97
CA ALA A 121 -2.04 -3.51 17.37
C ALA A 121 -0.65 -2.93 17.71
N SER A 122 -0.08 -2.05 16.87
CA SER A 122 1.33 -1.72 17.06
C SER A 122 1.71 -0.33 16.57
N ASP A 123 2.81 0.21 17.12
CA ASP A 123 3.50 1.41 16.64
C ASP A 123 4.15 1.24 15.25
N PHE A 124 3.85 0.13 14.55
CA PHE A 124 4.46 -0.18 13.25
C PHE A 124 4.15 0.89 12.20
N LEU A 125 2.94 1.42 12.19
CA LEU A 125 2.54 2.39 11.19
C LEU A 125 3.41 3.65 11.22
N LEU A 126 3.61 4.24 12.40
CA LEU A 126 4.45 5.44 12.53
C LEU A 126 5.92 5.16 12.23
N LYS A 127 6.43 3.99 12.66
CA LYS A 127 7.78 3.54 12.32
C LYS A 127 7.95 3.34 10.82
N ALA A 128 6.97 2.69 10.16
CA ALA A 128 6.98 2.45 8.72
C ALA A 128 6.87 3.78 7.95
N LEU A 129 5.96 4.67 8.35
CA LEU A 129 5.77 5.99 7.75
C LEU A 129 7.07 6.81 7.80
N LYS A 130 7.83 6.73 8.89
CA LYS A 130 9.13 7.38 9.01
C LYS A 130 10.19 6.70 8.13
N ALA A 131 10.28 5.38 8.17
CA ALA A 131 11.31 4.63 7.48
C ALA A 131 11.17 4.63 5.95
N VAL A 132 9.93 4.68 5.42
CA VAL A 132 9.66 4.52 3.99
C VAL A 132 9.96 5.79 3.17
N GLN A 133 10.10 6.95 3.80
CA GLN A 133 10.21 8.25 3.12
C GLN A 133 11.33 8.31 2.08
N LYS A 134 12.46 7.63 2.33
CA LYS A 134 13.58 7.55 1.38
C LYS A 134 13.25 6.74 0.11
N CYS A 135 12.24 5.89 0.18
CA CYS A 135 11.75 5.08 -0.92
C CYS A 135 10.61 5.75 -1.71
N VAL A 136 10.33 7.03 -1.45
CA VAL A 136 9.26 7.78 -2.12
C VAL A 136 9.87 8.81 -3.05
N LYS A 137 9.44 8.81 -4.31
CA LYS A 137 9.85 9.81 -5.31
C LYS A 137 9.47 11.22 -4.87
N GLU A 138 10.02 12.24 -5.54
CA GLU A 138 9.78 13.65 -5.22
C GLU A 138 8.28 14.00 -5.16
N HIS A 139 7.50 13.56 -6.13
CA HIS A 139 6.04 13.77 -6.18
C HIS A 139 5.24 12.53 -5.73
N GLY A 140 5.91 11.59 -5.05
CA GLY A 140 5.28 10.36 -4.60
C GLY A 140 4.40 10.58 -3.37
N VAL A 141 3.51 9.63 -3.17
CA VAL A 141 2.44 9.67 -2.17
C VAL A 141 2.53 8.47 -1.24
N ILE A 142 2.38 8.70 0.07
CA ILE A 142 2.24 7.63 1.05
C ILE A 142 0.78 7.59 1.50
N ILE A 143 0.17 6.41 1.47
CA ILE A 143 -1.21 6.19 1.91
C ILE A 143 -1.18 5.18 3.06
N CYS A 144 -1.67 5.63 4.22
CA CYS A 144 -1.73 4.85 5.45
C CYS A 144 -3.16 4.44 5.75
N GLU A 145 -3.43 3.14 5.90
CA GLU A 145 -4.67 2.66 6.48
C GLU A 145 -4.50 2.49 8.00
N HIS A 146 -5.44 3.02 8.78
CA HIS A 146 -5.41 2.91 10.24
C HIS A 146 -6.80 3.02 10.86
N PRO A 147 -6.99 2.55 12.11
CA PRO A 147 -8.24 2.76 12.84
C PRO A 147 -8.43 4.26 13.16
N LYS A 148 -9.68 4.69 13.23
CA LYS A 148 -10.05 6.10 13.50
C LYS A 148 -9.55 6.63 14.85
N GLU A 149 -9.30 5.73 15.79
CA GLU A 149 -8.80 6.03 17.14
C GLU A 149 -7.29 6.35 17.13
N GLN A 150 -6.56 5.92 16.09
CA GLN A 150 -5.14 6.22 15.95
C GLN A 150 -4.97 7.64 15.40
N GLN A 151 -4.30 8.48 16.17
CA GLN A 151 -3.91 9.81 15.72
C GLN A 151 -2.67 9.72 14.84
N MET A 152 -2.74 10.36 13.69
CA MET A 152 -1.63 10.45 12.75
C MET A 152 -1.02 11.87 12.83
N PRO A 153 0.30 12.02 12.76
CA PRO A 153 0.94 13.32 12.81
C PRO A 153 0.55 14.15 11.58
N GLU A 154 0.35 15.45 11.77
CA GLU A 154 0.12 16.39 10.66
C GLU A 154 1.37 16.52 9.79
N GLU A 155 2.56 16.43 10.42
CA GLU A 155 3.85 16.44 9.75
C GLU A 155 4.77 15.36 10.30
N ILE A 156 5.55 14.75 9.43
CA ILE A 156 6.60 13.81 9.79
C ILE A 156 7.78 13.95 8.85
N ASP A 157 8.90 14.46 9.38
CA ASP A 157 10.13 14.76 8.63
C ASP A 157 9.83 15.57 7.34
N ALA A 158 10.04 15.00 6.16
CA ALA A 158 9.82 15.65 4.86
C ALA A 158 8.37 15.57 4.33
N PHE A 159 7.44 14.96 5.07
CA PHE A 159 6.07 14.73 4.61
C PHE A 159 5.04 15.45 5.47
N VAL A 160 3.92 15.82 4.84
CA VAL A 160 2.77 16.49 5.48
C VAL A 160 1.49 15.75 5.12
N LEU A 161 0.61 15.60 6.10
CA LEU A 161 -0.73 15.06 5.91
C LEU A 161 -1.58 16.03 5.08
N LYS A 162 -1.86 15.67 3.84
CA LYS A 162 -2.67 16.50 2.94
C LYS A 162 -4.16 16.21 3.07
N LYS A 163 -4.53 14.96 3.35
CA LYS A 163 -5.93 14.54 3.42
C LYS A 163 -6.11 13.29 4.26
N ALA A 164 -7.25 13.20 4.95
CA ALA A 164 -7.69 12.03 5.66
C ALA A 164 -9.13 11.69 5.26
N TYR A 165 -9.34 10.51 4.69
CA TYR A 165 -10.63 10.00 4.30
C TYR A 165 -11.15 9.02 5.34
N ARG A 166 -12.36 9.23 5.86
CA ARG A 166 -12.95 8.41 6.92
C ARG A 166 -14.03 7.48 6.37
N TYR A 167 -13.89 6.19 6.64
CA TYR A 167 -14.82 5.14 6.23
C TYR A 167 -15.19 4.26 7.43
N GLY A 168 -16.19 4.68 8.17
CA GLY A 168 -16.62 4.00 9.39
C GLY A 168 -15.52 4.02 10.48
N LYS A 169 -14.92 2.85 10.75
CA LYS A 169 -13.84 2.69 11.73
C LYS A 169 -12.43 2.80 11.12
N ILE A 170 -12.33 2.99 9.81
CA ILE A 170 -11.08 3.04 9.07
C ILE A 170 -10.85 4.47 8.56
N VAL A 171 -9.60 4.90 8.60
CA VAL A 171 -9.14 6.16 8.00
C VAL A 171 -8.01 5.86 7.03
N LEU A 172 -8.03 6.52 5.88
CA LEU A 172 -6.94 6.58 4.92
C LEU A 172 -6.28 7.94 5.02
N SER A 173 -5.08 7.99 5.56
CA SER A 173 -4.27 9.21 5.67
C SER A 173 -3.30 9.30 4.50
N VAL A 174 -3.34 10.40 3.77
CA VAL A 174 -2.57 10.65 2.55
C VAL A 174 -1.51 11.69 2.81
N TYR A 175 -0.25 11.29 2.67
CA TYR A 175 0.92 12.13 2.89
C TYR A 175 1.61 12.47 1.57
N HIS A 176 1.97 13.73 1.40
CA HIS A 176 2.80 14.22 0.32
C HIS A 176 4.08 14.83 0.88
N ARG A 177 5.13 14.86 0.07
CA ARG A 177 6.34 15.59 0.43
C ARG A 177 6.02 17.08 0.57
N LYS A 178 6.62 17.73 1.56
CA LYS A 178 6.54 19.18 1.71
C LYS A 178 7.08 19.83 0.44
N SER A 179 6.32 20.74 -0.16
CA SER A 179 6.84 21.58 -1.25
C SER A 179 7.97 22.43 -0.66
N GLU A 180 9.12 22.49 -1.33
CA GLU A 180 10.08 23.55 -1.05
C GLU A 180 9.37 24.85 -1.41
N VAL A 181 9.09 25.67 -0.41
CA VAL A 181 8.64 27.03 -0.65
C VAL A 181 9.90 27.76 -1.13
N ASN A 182 10.03 27.93 -2.44
CA ASN A 182 11.01 28.86 -2.97
C ASN A 182 10.58 30.25 -2.47
N GLU A 183 11.28 30.76 -1.44
CA GLU A 183 11.25 32.18 -1.06
C GLU A 183 11.83 33.05 -2.16
#